data_9ced96b1b8c353b7c79edc2fe64d064b
#
_entry.id   9ced96b1b8c353b7c79edc2fe64d064b
#
_cell.length_a   1.000
_cell.length_b   1.000
_cell.length_c   1.000
_cell.angle_alpha   90.00
_cell.angle_beta   90.00
_cell.angle_gamma   90.00
#
_symmetry.space_group_name_H-M   'P 1'
#
loop_
_entity.id
_entity.type
_entity.pdbx_description
1 polymer ?
#
loop_
_entity_poly.entity_id
_entity_poly.type
_entity_poly.pdbx_seq_one_letter_code
_entity_poly.pdbx_strand_id
1 'polypeptide(L)'
;ENIFLSARDYKQFLYCIEVATQRFNCEIHAYCLMTNHYHILIKTPDANLGKVMKHVNGLYTQWFNRTYHKDGALFRGRYKAILVDADNYLLHVSRYIHRNPIETSIPMVNELVDYKWSSYPMFLNKRKTPPWLYKNFTFALQNKRQNIVAYKLFVEGELNEQVAAFYDAKKQLSVLEGRGPLD
;
A
#
# COMPACT_ATOMS: atom_id res chain seq x y z
N GLU A 1 -0.24 0.33 18.58
CA GLU A 1 0.10 -1.10 18.77
C GLU A 1 0.54 -1.69 17.43
N ASN A 2 1.57 -2.57 17.46
CA ASN A 2 2.04 -3.23 16.26
C ASN A 2 1.01 -4.27 15.78
N ILE A 3 0.75 -4.29 14.48
CA ILE A 3 -0.13 -5.27 13.85
C ILE A 3 0.65 -6.39 13.15
N PHE A 4 1.96 -6.22 13.00
CA PHE A 4 2.90 -7.23 12.51
C PHE A 4 4.01 -7.41 13.54
N LEU A 5 4.10 -8.58 14.18
CA LEU A 5 5.06 -8.90 15.22
C LEU A 5 6.19 -9.81 14.70
N SER A 6 5.95 -10.51 13.59
CA SER A 6 6.87 -11.47 12.99
C SER A 6 6.74 -11.51 11.47
N ALA A 7 7.72 -12.09 10.80
CA ALA A 7 7.66 -12.31 9.34
C ALA A 7 6.45 -13.16 8.89
N ARG A 8 5.91 -13.99 9.76
CA ARG A 8 4.71 -14.81 9.53
C ARG A 8 3.47 -13.93 9.37
N ASP A 9 3.37 -12.85 10.14
CA ASP A 9 2.23 -11.95 10.14
C ASP A 9 2.13 -11.18 8.82
N TYR A 10 3.24 -10.66 8.33
CA TYR A 10 3.31 -10.02 7.02
C TYR A 10 2.90 -10.98 5.89
N LYS A 11 3.39 -12.23 5.93
CA LYS A 11 3.01 -13.24 4.93
C LYS A 11 1.51 -13.55 5.00
N GLN A 12 0.96 -13.66 6.21
CA GLN A 12 -0.46 -13.91 6.39
C GLN A 12 -1.32 -12.74 5.87
N PHE A 13 -0.90 -11.50 6.09
CA PHE A 13 -1.62 -10.35 5.57
C PHE A 13 -1.60 -10.32 4.03
N LEU A 14 -0.45 -10.60 3.41
CA LEU A 14 -0.33 -10.73 1.95
C LEU A 14 -1.22 -11.86 1.41
N TYR A 15 -1.34 -12.97 2.12
CA TYR A 15 -2.29 -14.03 1.78
C TYR A 15 -3.74 -13.55 1.87
N CYS A 16 -4.11 -12.77 2.87
CA CYS A 16 -5.45 -12.19 2.96
C CYS A 16 -5.75 -11.24 1.77
N ILE A 17 -4.75 -10.49 1.32
CA ILE A 17 -4.85 -9.65 0.10
C ILE A 17 -5.08 -10.55 -1.12
N GLU A 18 -4.28 -11.59 -1.32
CA GLU A 18 -4.42 -12.53 -2.43
C GLU A 18 -5.83 -13.14 -2.48
N VAL A 19 -6.33 -13.65 -1.35
CA VAL A 19 -7.70 -14.18 -1.24
C VAL A 19 -8.74 -13.12 -1.61
N ALA A 20 -8.53 -11.88 -1.20
CA ALA A 20 -9.45 -10.80 -1.53
C ALA A 20 -9.46 -10.49 -3.05
N THR A 21 -8.31 -10.51 -3.73
CA THR A 21 -8.25 -10.30 -5.18
C THR A 21 -8.94 -11.41 -5.97
N GLN A 22 -8.90 -12.65 -5.48
CA GLN A 22 -9.60 -13.78 -6.09
C GLN A 22 -11.12 -13.72 -5.88
N ARG A 23 -11.55 -13.14 -4.76
CA ARG A 23 -12.97 -13.13 -4.37
C ARG A 23 -13.73 -11.89 -4.84
N PHE A 24 -13.05 -10.77 -4.88
CA PHE A 24 -13.65 -9.48 -5.21
C PHE A 24 -12.91 -8.91 -6.42
N ASN A 25 -13.60 -8.48 -7.43
CA ASN A 25 -13.00 -7.86 -8.60
C ASN A 25 -12.20 -6.60 -8.21
N CYS A 26 -10.95 -6.81 -7.73
CA CYS A 26 -10.05 -5.75 -7.32
C CYS A 26 -8.61 -6.04 -7.74
N GLU A 27 -7.86 -4.97 -8.03
CA GLU A 27 -6.49 -5.01 -8.51
C GLU A 27 -5.58 -4.30 -7.53
N ILE A 28 -4.50 -4.95 -7.10
CA ILE A 28 -3.49 -4.33 -6.24
C ILE A 28 -2.36 -3.82 -7.11
N HIS A 29 -2.07 -2.53 -7.02
CA HIS A 29 -1.03 -1.87 -7.84
C HIS A 29 0.25 -1.58 -7.07
N ALA A 30 0.18 -1.26 -5.80
CA ALA A 30 1.34 -1.11 -4.91
C ALA A 30 0.95 -1.38 -3.47
N TYR A 31 1.91 -1.79 -2.64
CA TYR A 31 1.71 -1.91 -1.20
C TYR A 31 3.01 -1.67 -0.43
N CYS A 32 2.85 -1.29 0.83
CA CYS A 32 3.89 -1.29 1.84
C CYS A 32 3.28 -1.62 3.20
N LEU A 33 3.77 -2.68 3.85
CA LEU A 33 3.32 -3.12 5.16
C LEU A 33 4.34 -2.65 6.20
N MET A 34 3.95 -1.68 7.01
CA MET A 34 4.75 -1.15 8.11
C MET A 34 4.47 -1.95 9.39
N THR A 35 5.19 -1.73 10.48
CA THR A 35 5.00 -2.51 11.72
C THR A 35 3.60 -2.37 12.34
N ASN A 36 2.99 -1.21 12.24
CA ASN A 36 1.73 -0.88 12.92
C ASN A 36 0.61 -0.39 11.99
N HIS A 37 0.87 -0.30 10.69
CA HIS A 37 -0.10 0.08 9.65
C HIS A 37 0.34 -0.44 8.29
N TYR A 38 -0.48 -0.21 7.27
CA TYR A 38 -0.17 -0.57 5.90
C TYR A 38 -0.69 0.47 4.91
N HIS A 39 -0.07 0.52 3.75
CA HIS A 39 -0.52 1.29 2.60
C HIS A 39 -0.76 0.35 1.43
N ILE A 40 -1.88 0.54 0.74
CA ILE A 40 -2.24 -0.25 -0.46
C ILE A 40 -2.80 0.70 -1.50
N LEU A 41 -2.29 0.62 -2.72
CA LEU A 41 -2.89 1.21 -3.90
C LEU A 41 -3.75 0.15 -4.56
N ILE A 42 -5.06 0.36 -4.52
CA ILE A 42 -6.07 -0.61 -4.97
C ILE A 42 -7.04 0.02 -5.94
N LYS A 43 -7.40 -0.72 -6.98
CA LYS A 43 -8.52 -0.40 -7.88
C LYS A 43 -9.66 -1.37 -7.63
N THR A 44 -10.86 -0.83 -7.48
CA THR A 44 -12.10 -1.59 -7.22
C THR A 44 -13.15 -1.22 -8.28
N PRO A 45 -13.14 -1.89 -9.46
CA PRO A 45 -14.04 -1.57 -10.55
C PRO A 45 -15.52 -1.60 -10.16
N ASP A 46 -15.89 -2.46 -9.21
CA ASP A 46 -17.25 -2.66 -8.74
C ASP A 46 -17.64 -1.75 -7.55
N ALA A 47 -16.87 -0.69 -7.30
CA ALA A 47 -17.08 0.23 -6.15
C ALA A 47 -17.24 -0.49 -4.80
N ASN A 48 -16.55 -1.61 -4.60
CA ASN A 48 -16.74 -2.53 -3.47
C ASN A 48 -15.62 -2.47 -2.41
N LEU A 49 -14.84 -1.36 -2.35
CA LEU A 49 -13.71 -1.20 -1.44
C LEU A 49 -14.04 -1.57 0.01
N GLY A 50 -15.21 -1.16 0.50
CA GLY A 50 -15.66 -1.48 1.87
C GLY A 50 -15.75 -2.98 2.13
N LYS A 51 -16.25 -3.76 1.14
CA LYS A 51 -16.33 -5.24 1.24
C LYS A 51 -14.93 -5.87 1.23
N VAL A 52 -14.05 -5.39 0.35
CA VAL A 52 -12.65 -5.85 0.25
C VAL A 52 -11.93 -5.62 1.57
N MET A 53 -11.95 -4.40 2.09
CA MET A 53 -11.22 -4.05 3.31
C MET A 53 -11.78 -4.74 4.56
N LYS A 54 -13.11 -4.88 4.65
CA LYS A 54 -13.75 -5.68 5.73
C LYS A 54 -13.27 -7.12 5.68
N HIS A 55 -13.14 -7.71 4.49
CA HIS A 55 -12.68 -9.08 4.31
C HIS A 55 -11.20 -9.25 4.71
N VAL A 56 -10.30 -8.42 4.16
CA VAL A 56 -8.85 -8.46 4.45
C VAL A 56 -8.61 -8.28 5.95
N ASN A 57 -9.12 -7.19 6.53
CA ASN A 57 -8.90 -6.87 7.93
C ASN A 57 -9.55 -7.90 8.87
N GLY A 58 -10.73 -8.41 8.52
CA GLY A 58 -11.44 -9.42 9.30
C GLY A 58 -10.70 -10.75 9.33
N LEU A 59 -10.28 -11.27 8.16
CA LEU A 59 -9.51 -12.52 8.09
C LEU A 59 -8.19 -12.40 8.87
N TYR A 60 -7.48 -11.29 8.68
CA TYR A 60 -6.22 -11.08 9.36
C TYR A 60 -6.40 -10.96 10.88
N THR A 61 -7.40 -10.20 11.35
CA THR A 61 -7.70 -10.07 12.79
C THR A 61 -8.02 -11.41 13.41
N GLN A 62 -8.87 -12.24 12.78
CA GLN A 62 -9.21 -13.57 13.29
C GLN A 62 -7.98 -14.47 13.41
N TRP A 63 -7.12 -14.44 12.37
CA TRP A 63 -5.89 -15.20 12.39
C TRP A 63 -4.92 -14.69 13.46
N PHE A 64 -4.72 -13.38 13.58
CA PHE A 64 -3.85 -12.74 14.55
C PHE A 64 -4.29 -13.06 15.99
N ASN A 65 -5.56 -12.86 16.29
CA ASN A 65 -6.13 -13.12 17.61
C ASN A 65 -5.95 -14.60 18.00
N ARG A 66 -6.23 -15.53 17.08
CA ARG A 66 -6.00 -16.96 17.33
C ARG A 66 -4.52 -17.28 17.55
N THR A 67 -3.62 -16.67 16.78
CA THR A 67 -2.17 -16.92 16.85
C THR A 67 -1.57 -16.41 18.15
N TYR A 68 -2.03 -15.24 18.61
CA TYR A 68 -1.45 -14.56 19.76
C TYR A 68 -2.33 -14.61 21.03
N HIS A 69 -3.39 -15.42 21.01
CA HIS A 69 -4.33 -15.55 22.13
C HIS A 69 -4.86 -14.19 22.60
N LYS A 70 -5.26 -13.35 21.62
CA LYS A 70 -5.84 -12.02 21.85
C LYS A 70 -7.31 -11.99 21.45
N ASP A 71 -8.03 -11.01 21.98
CA ASP A 71 -9.43 -10.76 21.68
C ASP A 71 -9.64 -9.33 21.19
N GLY A 72 -10.77 -9.10 20.51
CA GLY A 72 -11.21 -7.79 20.10
C GLY A 72 -10.64 -7.33 18.75
N ALA A 73 -10.78 -6.04 18.48
CA ALA A 73 -10.40 -5.44 17.20
C ALA A 73 -8.90 -5.14 17.16
N LEU A 74 -8.19 -5.72 16.19
CA LEU A 74 -6.79 -5.42 15.94
C LEU A 74 -6.61 -4.03 15.30
N PHE A 75 -7.51 -3.67 14.39
CA PHE A 75 -7.48 -2.36 13.71
C PHE A 75 -8.41 -1.38 14.46
N ARG A 76 -7.85 -0.23 14.84
CA ARG A 76 -8.63 0.83 15.50
C ARG A 76 -9.41 1.63 14.45
N GLY A 77 -10.74 1.51 14.49
CA GLY A 77 -11.62 2.25 13.58
C GLY A 77 -11.68 1.67 12.16
N ARG A 78 -12.27 2.46 11.26
CA ARG A 78 -12.38 2.11 9.85
C ARG A 78 -11.04 2.35 9.13
N TYR A 79 -10.83 1.64 8.01
CA TYR A 79 -9.73 1.98 7.11
C TYR A 79 -9.90 3.41 6.57
N LYS A 80 -8.79 4.07 6.33
CA LYS A 80 -8.78 5.38 5.65
C LYS A 80 -8.56 5.14 4.17
N ALA A 81 -9.32 5.80 3.32
CA ALA A 81 -9.16 5.73 1.88
C ALA A 81 -9.14 7.13 1.27
N ILE A 82 -8.32 7.31 0.25
CA ILE A 82 -8.23 8.52 -0.56
C ILE A 82 -8.47 8.09 -2.00
N LEU A 83 -9.41 8.76 -2.67
CA LEU A 83 -9.61 8.57 -4.09
C LEU A 83 -8.43 9.17 -4.85
N VAL A 84 -7.80 8.36 -5.70
CA VAL A 84 -6.65 8.76 -6.50
C VAL A 84 -7.11 9.02 -7.93
N ASP A 85 -6.85 10.22 -8.44
CA ASP A 85 -6.92 10.49 -9.87
C ASP A 85 -5.78 9.73 -10.56
N ALA A 86 -6.14 8.64 -11.26
CA ALA A 86 -5.19 7.71 -11.83
C ALA A 86 -4.31 8.35 -12.90
N ASP A 87 -4.86 9.27 -13.69
CA ASP A 87 -4.15 9.90 -14.80
C ASP A 87 -3.04 10.83 -14.32
N ASN A 88 -3.27 11.54 -13.21
CA ASN A 88 -2.36 12.56 -12.73
C ASN A 88 -1.46 12.10 -11.56
N TYR A 89 -1.97 11.24 -10.67
CA TYR A 89 -1.31 11.00 -9.38
C TYR A 89 -0.88 9.57 -9.09
N LEU A 90 -1.21 8.61 -9.94
CA LEU A 90 -0.95 7.19 -9.66
C LEU A 90 0.53 6.89 -9.38
N LEU A 91 1.44 7.46 -10.20
CA LEU A 91 2.88 7.30 -10.00
C LEU A 91 3.37 7.93 -8.70
N HIS A 92 2.86 9.11 -8.37
CA HIS A 92 3.21 9.80 -7.13
C HIS A 92 2.73 9.04 -5.90
N VAL A 93 1.52 8.45 -5.95
CA VAL A 93 1.01 7.58 -4.87
C VAL A 93 1.84 6.32 -4.75
N SER A 94 2.21 5.68 -5.87
CA SER A 94 3.07 4.49 -5.82
C SER A 94 4.44 4.80 -5.23
N ARG A 95 5.05 5.94 -5.60
CA ARG A 95 6.29 6.44 -5.00
C ARG A 95 6.13 6.65 -3.49
N TYR A 96 5.10 7.36 -3.07
CA TYR A 96 4.81 7.56 -1.65
C TYR A 96 4.73 6.23 -0.89
N ILE A 97 3.97 5.26 -1.41
CA ILE A 97 3.81 3.96 -0.78
C ILE A 97 5.16 3.24 -0.66
N HIS A 98 5.96 3.26 -1.71
CA HIS A 98 7.24 2.56 -1.72
C HIS A 98 8.30 3.23 -0.82
N ARG A 99 8.23 4.54 -0.61
CA ARG A 99 9.18 5.29 0.24
C ARG A 99 8.87 5.23 1.74
N ASN A 100 7.69 4.76 2.14
CA ASN A 100 7.31 4.71 3.55
C ASN A 100 8.39 4.13 4.48
N PRO A 101 9.16 3.07 4.12
CA PRO A 101 10.17 2.51 5.02
C PRO A 101 11.32 3.45 5.38
N ILE A 102 11.59 4.47 4.56
CA ILE A 102 12.64 5.46 4.82
C ILE A 102 12.10 6.85 5.23
N GLU A 103 10.80 7.07 5.10
CA GLU A 103 10.11 8.31 5.50
C GLU A 103 9.68 8.31 6.98
N THR A 104 10.14 7.33 7.75
CA THR A 104 9.96 7.25 9.21
C THR A 104 11.05 8.03 9.93
N SER A 105 10.81 8.42 11.19
CA SER A 105 11.81 9.14 12.02
C SER A 105 13.13 8.39 12.13
N ILE A 106 13.10 7.07 12.11
CA ILE A 106 14.26 6.19 12.00
C ILE A 106 14.01 5.28 10.82
N PRO A 107 14.78 5.39 9.72
CA PRO A 107 14.64 4.53 8.56
C PRO A 107 14.70 3.05 8.91
N MET A 108 13.78 2.26 8.38
CA MET A 108 13.69 0.82 8.64
C MET A 108 14.72 0.02 7.84
N VAL A 109 15.24 0.60 6.77
CA VAL A 109 16.27 0.04 5.88
C VAL A 109 17.15 1.15 5.34
N ASN A 110 18.37 0.83 4.94
CA ASN A 110 19.26 1.77 4.26
C ASN A 110 18.88 1.93 2.78
N GLU A 111 18.56 0.81 2.13
CA GLU A 111 18.16 0.75 0.73
C GLU A 111 16.69 0.31 0.63
N LEU A 112 15.86 1.05 -0.11
CA LEU A 112 14.42 0.72 -0.27
C LEU A 112 14.18 -0.68 -0.83
N VAL A 113 15.09 -1.16 -1.69
CA VAL A 113 15.01 -2.49 -2.31
C VAL A 113 15.12 -3.62 -1.28
N ASP A 114 15.72 -3.37 -0.14
CA ASP A 114 15.90 -4.37 0.94
C ASP A 114 14.65 -4.51 1.81
N TYR A 115 13.71 -3.55 1.72
CA TYR A 115 12.47 -3.67 2.47
C TYR A 115 11.52 -4.68 1.85
N LYS A 116 11.60 -5.90 2.35
CA LYS A 116 10.90 -7.07 1.77
C LYS A 116 9.38 -7.08 1.93
N TRP A 117 8.82 -6.20 2.74
CA TRP A 117 7.37 -6.08 2.99
C TRP A 117 6.71 -4.96 2.18
N SER A 118 7.40 -4.51 1.14
CA SER A 118 6.90 -3.59 0.12
C SER A 118 6.88 -4.29 -1.25
N SER A 119 6.02 -3.81 -2.13
CA SER A 119 6.03 -4.22 -3.54
C SER A 119 7.21 -3.64 -4.34
N TYR A 120 7.94 -2.67 -3.81
CA TYR A 120 9.04 -2.00 -4.52
C TYR A 120 10.09 -2.93 -5.13
N PRO A 121 10.63 -3.95 -4.39
CA PRO A 121 11.59 -4.89 -4.98
C PRO A 121 11.06 -5.64 -6.20
N MET A 122 9.73 -5.84 -6.31
CA MET A 122 9.09 -6.49 -7.46
C MET A 122 9.03 -5.54 -8.66
N PHE A 123 8.87 -4.24 -8.44
CA PHE A 123 8.94 -3.22 -9.50
C PHE A 123 10.33 -3.14 -10.12
N LEU A 124 11.37 -3.41 -9.35
CA LEU A 124 12.75 -3.48 -9.83
C LEU A 124 13.16 -4.88 -10.33
N ASN A 125 12.23 -5.81 -10.45
CA ASN A 125 12.48 -7.22 -10.80
C ASN A 125 13.53 -7.92 -9.90
N LYS A 126 13.74 -7.42 -8.68
CA LYS A 126 14.62 -8.03 -7.68
C LYS A 126 13.94 -9.17 -6.92
N ARG A 127 12.61 -9.28 -7.02
CA ARG A 127 11.79 -10.36 -6.47
C ARG A 127 10.71 -10.77 -7.47
N LYS A 128 10.28 -12.03 -7.38
CA LYS A 128 9.18 -12.56 -8.19
C LYS A 128 7.89 -11.81 -7.87
N THR A 129 7.24 -11.30 -8.91
CA THR A 129 5.93 -10.64 -8.80
C THR A 129 4.83 -11.69 -8.63
N PRO A 130 4.00 -11.62 -7.58
CA PRO A 130 2.86 -12.52 -7.45
C PRO A 130 1.79 -12.19 -8.51
N PRO A 131 0.96 -13.18 -8.92
CA PRO A 131 -0.04 -12.98 -9.99
C PRO A 131 -1.05 -11.88 -9.70
N TRP A 132 -1.34 -11.61 -8.43
CA TRP A 132 -2.32 -10.62 -8.00
C TRP A 132 -1.79 -9.18 -7.92
N LEU A 133 -0.48 -8.96 -8.18
CA LEU A 133 0.12 -7.61 -8.18
C LEU A 133 0.24 -7.07 -9.61
N TYR A 134 -0.49 -6.02 -9.91
CA TYR A 134 -0.61 -5.40 -11.24
C TYR A 134 0.35 -4.20 -11.39
N LYS A 135 1.64 -4.45 -11.49
CA LYS A 135 2.66 -3.39 -11.59
C LYS A 135 2.71 -2.70 -12.97
N ASN A 136 2.23 -3.35 -14.02
CA ASN A 136 2.34 -2.84 -15.40
C ASN A 136 1.53 -1.57 -15.63
N PHE A 137 0.49 -1.33 -14.83
CA PHE A 137 -0.32 -0.12 -14.90
C PHE A 137 0.52 1.15 -14.61
N THR A 138 1.39 1.11 -13.61
CA THR A 138 2.27 2.25 -13.28
C THR A 138 3.32 2.51 -14.35
N PHE A 139 3.77 1.48 -15.08
CA PHE A 139 4.72 1.64 -16.18
C PHE A 139 4.06 2.19 -17.45
N ALA A 140 2.79 1.87 -17.72
CA ALA A 140 2.06 2.35 -18.88
C ALA A 140 1.91 3.89 -18.88
N LEU A 141 1.74 4.50 -17.70
CA LEU A 141 1.60 5.95 -17.55
C LEU A 141 2.88 6.72 -17.88
N GLN A 142 4.05 6.08 -17.89
CA GLN A 142 5.32 6.74 -18.19
C GLN A 142 5.63 6.85 -19.70
N ASN A 143 4.75 6.39 -20.58
CA ASN A 143 4.98 6.36 -22.05
C ASN A 143 6.33 5.74 -22.47
N LYS A 144 7.00 5.01 -21.60
CA LYS A 144 8.29 4.35 -21.84
C LYS A 144 8.15 2.89 -21.49
N ARG A 145 8.48 2.02 -22.42
CA ARG A 145 8.60 0.56 -22.23
C ARG A 145 9.27 0.27 -20.89
N GLN A 146 8.56 -0.37 -19.98
CA GLN A 146 8.97 -0.89 -18.65
C GLN A 146 10.39 -0.46 -18.21
N ASN A 147 10.61 0.84 -18.04
CA ASN A 147 11.95 1.32 -17.72
C ASN A 147 12.14 1.26 -16.19
N ILE A 148 12.61 0.11 -15.72
CA ILE A 148 12.93 -0.14 -14.31
C ILE A 148 13.87 0.94 -13.75
N VAL A 149 14.84 1.36 -14.55
CA VAL A 149 15.81 2.39 -14.15
C VAL A 149 15.11 3.74 -13.94
N ALA A 150 14.21 4.12 -14.86
CA ALA A 150 13.47 5.37 -14.72
C ALA A 150 12.55 5.34 -13.49
N TYR A 151 11.89 4.20 -13.22
CA TYR A 151 11.07 4.06 -12.02
C TYR A 151 11.91 4.10 -10.74
N LYS A 152 13.08 3.45 -10.72
CA LYS A 152 14.02 3.54 -9.61
C LYS A 152 14.43 4.97 -9.35
N LEU A 153 14.89 5.69 -10.36
CA LEU A 153 15.27 7.12 -10.25
C LEU A 153 14.10 7.99 -9.77
N PHE A 154 12.89 7.72 -10.26
CA PHE A 154 11.70 8.43 -9.81
C PHE A 154 11.37 8.17 -8.34
N VAL A 155 11.47 6.93 -7.87
CA VAL A 155 11.16 6.57 -6.47
C VAL A 155 12.26 7.03 -5.51
N GLU A 156 13.54 6.83 -5.85
CA GLU A 156 14.67 7.09 -4.96
C GLU A 156 15.23 8.52 -5.08
N GLY A 157 14.91 9.23 -6.18
CA GLY A 157 15.36 10.60 -6.41
C GLY A 157 14.80 11.61 -5.42
N GLU A 158 15.35 12.80 -5.43
CA GLU A 158 14.90 13.91 -4.59
C GLU A 158 13.45 14.34 -4.94
N LEU A 159 12.79 14.96 -3.97
CA LEU A 159 11.47 15.55 -4.15
C LEU A 159 11.60 16.76 -5.07
N ASN A 160 11.02 16.70 -6.26
CA ASN A 160 10.77 17.92 -7.03
C ASN A 160 9.53 18.66 -6.46
N GLU A 161 9.34 19.91 -6.83
CA GLU A 161 8.24 20.76 -6.32
C GLU A 161 6.85 20.14 -6.53
N GLN A 162 6.62 19.44 -7.65
CA GLN A 162 5.34 18.78 -7.94
C GLN A 162 5.06 17.62 -6.97
N VAL A 163 6.09 16.87 -6.62
CA VAL A 163 5.97 15.76 -5.66
C VAL A 163 5.78 16.32 -4.25
N ALA A 164 6.48 17.40 -3.88
CA ALA A 164 6.28 18.07 -2.59
C ALA A 164 4.83 18.59 -2.47
N ALA A 165 4.30 19.24 -3.50
CA ALA A 165 2.90 19.69 -3.52
C ALA A 165 1.89 18.55 -3.35
N PHE A 166 2.14 17.38 -3.95
CA PHE A 166 1.29 16.19 -3.74
C PHE A 166 1.29 15.72 -2.27
N TYR A 167 2.46 15.70 -1.63
CA TYR A 167 2.56 15.32 -0.21
C TYR A 167 1.85 16.32 0.72
N ASP A 168 1.94 17.62 0.42
CA ASP A 168 1.26 18.66 1.18
C ASP A 168 -0.27 18.60 0.99
N ALA A 169 -0.74 18.40 -0.24
CA ALA A 169 -2.16 18.18 -0.52
C ALA A 169 -2.70 16.95 0.24
N LYS A 170 -1.91 15.88 0.34
CA LYS A 170 -2.29 14.70 1.09
C LYS A 170 -2.39 14.96 2.61
N LYS A 171 -1.49 15.76 3.17
CA LYS A 171 -1.62 16.19 4.58
C LYS A 171 -2.94 16.95 4.81
N GLN A 172 -3.32 17.82 3.87
CA GLN A 172 -4.59 18.55 3.94
C GLN A 172 -5.80 17.62 3.81
N LEU A 173 -5.77 16.63 2.91
CA LEU A 173 -6.84 15.65 2.76
C LEU A 173 -6.99 14.76 4.00
N SER A 174 -5.90 14.38 4.65
CA SER A 174 -5.95 13.61 5.91
C SER A 174 -6.57 14.41 7.07
N VAL A 175 -6.52 15.73 7.01
CA VAL A 175 -7.17 16.64 7.97
C VAL A 175 -8.68 16.78 7.67
N LEU A 176 -9.08 16.70 6.40
CA LEU A 176 -10.49 16.78 5.99
C LEU A 176 -11.28 15.50 6.28
N GLU A 177 -10.62 14.34 6.31
CA GLU A 177 -11.25 13.05 6.63
C GLU A 177 -11.67 12.87 8.10
N GLY A 178 -11.40 13.83 8.97
CA GLY A 178 -11.93 13.88 10.33
C GLY A 178 -13.42 14.24 10.43
N ARG A 179 -14.05 14.62 9.31
CA ARG A 179 -15.50 14.83 9.21
C ARG A 179 -16.12 13.61 8.54
N GLY A 180 -16.90 12.86 9.32
CA GLY A 180 -17.70 11.74 8.83
C GLY A 180 -18.59 12.14 7.65
N PRO A 181 -19.16 11.16 6.90
CA PRO A 181 -20.06 11.48 5.82
C PRO A 181 -21.20 12.34 6.35
N LEU A 182 -21.45 13.44 5.65
CA LEU A 182 -22.72 14.15 5.78
C LEU A 182 -23.82 13.18 5.35
N ASP A 183 -24.80 12.98 6.22
CA ASP A 183 -26.02 12.23 5.97
C ASP A 183 -26.75 12.73 4.72
#